data_b484aa442ff40c2a2f93e9671bc9a0d1
#
_entry.id   b484aa442ff40c2a2f93e9671bc9a0d1
#
_cell.length_a   1.000
_cell.length_b   1.000
_cell.length_c   1.000
_cell.angle_alpha   90.00
_cell.angle_beta   90.00
_cell.angle_gamma   90.00
#
_symmetry.space_group_name_H-M   'P 1'
#
loop_
_entity.id
_entity.type
_entity.pdbx_description
1 polymer ?
#
loop_
_entity_poly.entity_id
_entity_poly.type
_entity_poly.pdbx_seq_one_letter_code
_entity_poly.pdbx_strand_id
1 'polypeptide(L)'
;LMQSYDFLYLHDHYGCKLEMGGNDQWSNIIGGVELIRKIGKDDSFGLTFKLLTTKEGKKMGKTEKGALWLDAEKTSPYEFYQYWRNIDDADVKKVLSLLTFIPMEEVNRLSNLKGAEINEAKKVAALEITKLIHGEEEAIKAAEAAENLFSGNGVAENMPSTQIDSSTISILDALV
;
A
#
# COMPACT_ATOMS: atom_id res chain seq x y z
N LEU A 1 -10.47 -18.56 19.06
CA LEU A 1 -11.81 -19.16 19.18
C LEU A 1 -12.87 -18.33 18.47
N MET A 2 -12.96 -17.02 18.70
CA MET A 2 -13.95 -16.14 18.04
C MET A 2 -13.76 -16.13 16.52
N GLN A 3 -12.55 -15.86 16.03
CA GLN A 3 -12.25 -15.88 14.59
C GLN A 3 -12.54 -17.23 13.93
N SER A 4 -12.29 -18.34 14.63
CA SER A 4 -12.64 -19.67 14.13
C SER A 4 -14.15 -19.85 13.97
N TYR A 5 -14.94 -19.26 14.88
CA TYR A 5 -16.39 -19.26 14.79
C TYR A 5 -16.90 -18.33 13.69
N ASP A 6 -16.24 -17.20 13.47
CA ASP A 6 -16.57 -16.28 12.37
C ASP A 6 -16.45 -16.99 11.02
N PHE A 7 -15.37 -17.78 10.82
CA PHE A 7 -15.22 -18.56 9.59
C PHE A 7 -16.32 -19.63 9.45
N LEU A 8 -16.66 -20.34 10.53
CA LEU A 8 -17.78 -21.26 10.51
C LEU A 8 -19.10 -20.57 10.12
N TYR A 9 -19.36 -19.39 10.70
CA TYR A 9 -20.58 -18.63 10.39
C TYR A 9 -20.62 -18.20 8.91
N LEU A 10 -19.50 -17.70 8.38
CA LEU A 10 -19.38 -17.34 6.98
C LEU A 10 -19.54 -18.55 6.05
N HIS A 11 -18.99 -19.70 6.45
CA HIS A 11 -19.15 -20.95 5.72
C HIS A 11 -20.63 -21.36 5.64
N ASP A 12 -21.34 -21.36 6.77
CA ASP A 12 -22.73 -21.84 6.85
C ASP A 12 -23.73 -20.89 6.19
N HIS A 13 -23.54 -19.58 6.31
CA HIS A 13 -24.53 -18.61 5.86
C HIS A 13 -24.24 -18.02 4.48
N TYR A 14 -22.96 -18.01 4.07
CA TYR A 14 -22.52 -17.39 2.82
C TYR A 14 -21.78 -18.34 1.87
N GLY A 15 -21.61 -19.62 2.25
CA GLY A 15 -20.88 -20.58 1.44
C GLY A 15 -19.40 -20.28 1.30
N CYS A 16 -18.82 -19.52 2.24
CA CYS A 16 -17.41 -19.17 2.23
C CYS A 16 -16.55 -20.41 2.52
N LYS A 17 -15.78 -20.85 1.55
CA LYS A 17 -14.91 -22.05 1.67
C LYS A 17 -13.44 -21.75 1.82
N LEU A 18 -13.00 -20.52 1.61
CA LEU A 18 -11.59 -20.12 1.68
C LEU A 18 -11.42 -18.89 2.57
N GLU A 19 -10.61 -19.01 3.60
CA GLU A 19 -10.13 -17.90 4.43
C GLU A 19 -8.66 -17.62 4.12
N MET A 20 -8.33 -16.34 3.89
CA MET A 20 -6.97 -15.92 3.55
C MET A 20 -6.46 -14.85 4.52
N GLY A 21 -5.16 -14.89 4.80
CA GLY A 21 -4.54 -13.88 5.65
C GLY A 21 -3.02 -13.90 5.64
N GLY A 22 -2.41 -13.02 6.43
CA GLY A 22 -0.98 -13.07 6.66
C GLY A 22 -0.57 -14.34 7.41
N ASN A 23 0.67 -14.75 7.29
CA ASN A 23 1.19 -15.94 7.95
C ASN A 23 1.14 -15.86 9.49
N ASP A 24 1.03 -14.66 10.07
CA ASP A 24 0.77 -14.45 11.49
C ASP A 24 -0.66 -14.89 11.90
N GLN A 25 -1.59 -15.03 10.95
CA GLN A 25 -2.97 -15.46 11.17
C GLN A 25 -3.17 -16.98 10.99
N TRP A 26 -2.12 -17.73 10.69
CA TRP A 26 -2.22 -19.17 10.41
C TRP A 26 -3.01 -19.94 11.47
N SER A 27 -2.71 -19.75 12.76
CA SER A 27 -3.39 -20.46 13.85
C SER A 27 -4.89 -20.13 13.94
N ASN A 28 -5.26 -18.91 13.62
CA ASN A 28 -6.67 -18.47 13.62
C ASN A 28 -7.43 -19.10 12.45
N ILE A 29 -6.84 -19.05 11.26
CA ILE A 29 -7.42 -19.61 10.02
C ILE A 29 -7.59 -21.12 10.14
N ILE A 30 -6.52 -21.83 10.52
CA ILE A 30 -6.59 -23.29 10.65
C ILE A 30 -7.56 -23.73 11.76
N GLY A 31 -7.70 -22.93 12.81
CA GLY A 31 -8.71 -23.16 13.85
C GLY A 31 -10.13 -23.15 13.31
N GLY A 32 -10.44 -22.29 12.34
CA GLY A 32 -11.73 -22.27 11.64
C GLY A 32 -11.93 -23.48 10.74
N VAL A 33 -10.93 -23.82 9.93
CA VAL A 33 -10.92 -25.02 9.08
C VAL A 33 -11.18 -26.29 9.91
N GLU A 34 -10.46 -26.44 11.02
CA GLU A 34 -10.63 -27.59 11.90
C GLU A 34 -11.99 -27.62 12.61
N LEU A 35 -12.54 -26.46 12.96
CA LEU A 35 -13.88 -26.37 13.56
C LEU A 35 -14.94 -26.84 12.57
N ILE A 36 -14.91 -26.34 11.34
CA ILE A 36 -15.82 -26.73 10.26
C ILE A 36 -15.73 -28.24 10.00
N ARG A 37 -14.53 -28.77 9.89
CA ARG A 37 -14.30 -30.21 9.69
C ARG A 37 -14.86 -31.05 10.84
N LYS A 38 -14.63 -30.64 12.10
CA LYS A 38 -15.06 -31.40 13.30
C LYS A 38 -16.58 -31.48 13.47
N ILE A 39 -17.29 -30.49 12.98
CA ILE A 39 -18.79 -30.52 13.05
C ILE A 39 -19.41 -31.17 11.81
N GLY A 40 -18.58 -31.80 10.94
CA GLY A 40 -19.06 -32.60 9.79
C GLY A 40 -19.62 -31.77 8.63
N LYS A 41 -19.15 -30.54 8.48
CA LYS A 41 -19.47 -29.68 7.32
C LYS A 41 -18.57 -30.01 6.12
N ASP A 42 -18.90 -29.38 4.97
CA ASP A 42 -18.13 -29.45 3.73
C ASP A 42 -16.68 -28.98 3.92
N ASP A 43 -15.83 -29.31 2.94
CA ASP A 43 -14.44 -28.91 2.94
C ASP A 43 -14.29 -27.38 2.95
N SER A 44 -13.38 -26.92 3.79
CA SER A 44 -12.92 -25.53 3.85
C SER A 44 -11.39 -25.47 3.82
N PHE A 45 -10.87 -24.34 3.36
CA PHE A 45 -9.45 -24.18 3.07
C PHE A 45 -8.90 -22.90 3.71
N GLY A 46 -7.64 -22.93 4.11
CA GLY A 46 -6.90 -21.77 4.58
C GLY A 46 -5.70 -21.50 3.67
N LEU A 47 -5.48 -20.23 3.35
CA LEU A 47 -4.31 -19.77 2.60
C LEU A 47 -3.61 -18.65 3.36
N THR A 48 -2.30 -18.78 3.55
CA THR A 48 -1.51 -17.69 4.13
C THR A 48 -0.40 -17.23 3.18
N PHE A 49 -0.08 -15.95 3.28
CA PHE A 49 1.02 -15.32 2.56
C PHE A 49 1.93 -14.55 3.53
N LYS A 50 3.16 -14.30 3.09
CA LYS A 50 4.12 -13.55 3.89
C LYS A 50 3.62 -12.13 4.12
N LEU A 51 3.83 -11.61 5.33
CA LEU A 51 3.56 -10.21 5.63
C LEU A 51 4.34 -9.29 4.69
N LEU A 52 3.68 -8.22 4.27
CA LEU A 52 4.31 -7.15 3.51
C LEU A 52 5.18 -6.32 4.47
N THR A 53 6.48 -6.50 4.36
CA THR A 53 7.48 -5.80 5.19
C THR A 53 8.44 -5.01 4.32
N THR A 54 9.00 -3.94 4.89
CA THR A 54 10.14 -3.23 4.31
C THR A 54 11.38 -4.14 4.32
N LYS A 55 12.44 -3.73 3.62
CA LYS A 55 13.74 -4.44 3.66
C LYS A 55 14.28 -4.63 5.08
N GLU A 56 13.93 -3.73 6.00
CA GLU A 56 14.33 -3.76 7.41
C GLU A 56 13.48 -4.70 8.26
N GLY A 57 12.48 -5.36 7.67
CA GLY A 57 11.55 -6.25 8.37
C GLY A 57 10.41 -5.53 9.11
N LYS A 58 10.29 -4.22 8.99
CA LYS A 58 9.16 -3.46 9.56
C LYS A 58 7.91 -3.67 8.71
N LYS A 59 6.74 -3.72 9.35
CA LYS A 59 5.45 -3.84 8.65
C LYS A 59 5.26 -2.61 7.73
N MET A 60 5.04 -2.83 6.42
CA MET A 60 4.83 -1.78 5.44
C MET A 60 3.49 -1.06 5.68
N GLY A 61 3.38 0.21 5.29
CA GLY A 61 2.18 1.02 5.53
C GLY A 61 2.15 1.70 6.90
N LYS A 62 3.23 1.61 7.69
CA LYS A 62 3.44 2.44 8.89
C LYS A 62 4.54 3.46 8.63
N THR A 63 4.24 4.72 8.85
CA THR A 63 5.18 5.84 8.76
C THR A 63 5.50 6.37 10.16
N GLU A 64 6.48 7.24 10.29
CA GLU A 64 6.75 7.95 11.54
C GLU A 64 5.57 8.82 12.00
N LYS A 65 4.76 9.28 11.05
CA LYS A 65 3.52 10.06 11.28
C LYS A 65 2.29 9.18 11.56
N GLY A 66 2.42 7.85 11.55
CA GLY A 66 1.31 6.92 11.78
C GLY A 66 1.07 5.95 10.62
N ALA A 67 -0.18 5.55 10.41
CA ALA A 67 -0.54 4.66 9.32
C ALA A 67 -0.69 5.42 7.99
N LEU A 68 -0.30 4.78 6.89
CA LEU A 68 -0.68 5.23 5.55
C LEU A 68 -2.15 4.85 5.33
N TRP A 69 -3.04 5.83 5.36
CA TRP A 69 -4.46 5.60 5.22
C TRP A 69 -4.88 5.51 3.75
N LEU A 70 -5.85 4.65 3.45
CA LEU A 70 -6.48 4.60 2.13
C LEU A 70 -7.54 5.69 1.94
N ASP A 71 -8.00 6.26 3.05
CA ASP A 71 -8.95 7.36 3.10
C ASP A 71 -8.25 8.67 2.72
N ALA A 72 -8.73 9.32 1.66
CA ALA A 72 -8.15 10.56 1.13
C ALA A 72 -8.23 11.74 2.10
N GLU A 73 -9.17 11.72 3.07
CA GLU A 73 -9.26 12.76 4.10
C GLU A 73 -8.16 12.63 5.16
N LYS A 74 -7.55 11.44 5.31
CA LYS A 74 -6.50 11.16 6.30
C LYS A 74 -5.10 11.11 5.70
N THR A 75 -4.99 10.68 4.45
CA THR A 75 -3.76 10.68 3.66
C THR A 75 -4.15 11.12 2.25
N SER A 76 -3.76 12.31 1.85
CA SER A 76 -4.10 12.83 0.53
C SER A 76 -3.54 11.92 -0.59
N PRO A 77 -4.16 11.90 -1.79
CA PRO A 77 -3.63 11.13 -2.93
C PRO A 77 -2.18 11.48 -3.26
N TYR A 78 -1.78 12.73 -3.05
CA TYR A 78 -0.41 13.18 -3.24
C TYR A 78 0.56 12.57 -2.22
N GLU A 79 0.24 12.62 -0.92
CA GLU A 79 1.06 12.00 0.14
C GLU A 79 1.11 10.48 -0.03
N PHE A 80 -0.01 9.88 -0.44
CA PHE A 80 -0.11 8.46 -0.73
C PHE A 80 0.82 8.08 -1.90
N TYR A 81 0.80 8.84 -2.99
CA TYR A 81 1.70 8.68 -4.13
C TYR A 81 3.18 8.84 -3.71
N GLN A 82 3.49 9.88 -2.94
CA GLN A 82 4.85 10.14 -2.47
C GLN A 82 5.39 9.01 -1.58
N TYR A 83 4.56 8.41 -0.76
CA TYR A 83 4.99 7.26 0.05
C TYR A 83 5.51 6.13 -0.85
N TRP A 84 4.76 5.74 -1.86
CA TRP A 84 5.15 4.67 -2.79
C TRP A 84 6.29 5.06 -3.71
N ARG A 85 6.38 6.33 -4.05
CA ARG A 85 7.48 6.91 -4.84
C ARG A 85 8.82 6.86 -4.11
N ASN A 86 8.81 6.86 -2.77
CA ASN A 86 9.99 6.93 -1.90
C ASN A 86 10.33 5.59 -1.23
N ILE A 87 9.78 4.47 -1.69
CA ILE A 87 10.16 3.15 -1.19
C ILE A 87 11.62 2.84 -1.49
N ASP A 88 12.20 1.92 -0.70
CA ASP A 88 13.57 1.46 -0.95
C ASP A 88 13.66 0.65 -2.25
N ASP A 89 14.79 0.75 -2.94
CA ASP A 89 15.06 0.03 -4.19
C ASP A 89 14.88 -1.48 -4.04
N ALA A 90 15.27 -2.03 -2.90
CA ALA A 90 15.13 -3.46 -2.60
C ALA A 90 13.66 -3.93 -2.46
N ASP A 91 12.74 -3.02 -2.18
CA ASP A 91 11.32 -3.32 -2.01
C ASP A 91 10.52 -3.17 -3.32
N VAL A 92 11.08 -2.54 -4.35
CA VAL A 92 10.38 -2.25 -5.62
C VAL A 92 9.76 -3.50 -6.23
N LYS A 93 10.52 -4.58 -6.38
CA LYS A 93 10.01 -5.84 -6.95
C LYS A 93 8.83 -6.40 -6.17
N LYS A 94 8.96 -6.39 -4.85
CA LYS A 94 7.92 -6.90 -3.95
C LYS A 94 6.63 -6.08 -4.07
N VAL A 95 6.77 -4.75 -4.07
CA VAL A 95 5.65 -3.82 -4.18
C VAL A 95 4.94 -3.98 -5.52
N LEU A 96 5.67 -3.95 -6.64
CA LEU A 96 5.10 -4.17 -7.96
C LEU A 96 4.37 -5.50 -8.07
N SER A 97 4.98 -6.60 -7.56
CA SER A 97 4.40 -7.94 -7.67
C SER A 97 3.14 -8.16 -6.83
N LEU A 98 3.04 -7.50 -5.68
CA LEU A 98 1.98 -7.78 -4.69
C LEU A 98 0.87 -6.73 -4.69
N LEU A 99 1.16 -5.51 -5.10
CA LEU A 99 0.23 -4.38 -4.96
C LEU A 99 -0.21 -3.79 -6.31
N THR A 100 0.22 -4.37 -7.43
CA THR A 100 -0.22 -3.93 -8.75
C THR A 100 -0.73 -5.11 -9.59
N PHE A 101 -1.45 -4.80 -10.65
CA PHE A 101 -1.90 -5.79 -11.64
C PHE A 101 -1.03 -5.77 -12.92
N ILE A 102 0.17 -5.22 -12.84
CA ILE A 102 1.12 -5.20 -13.96
C ILE A 102 1.55 -6.65 -14.28
N PRO A 103 1.64 -7.03 -15.55
CA PRO A 103 2.13 -8.35 -15.94
C PRO A 103 3.51 -8.66 -15.38
N MET A 104 3.73 -9.89 -14.92
CA MET A 104 4.99 -10.30 -14.28
C MET A 104 6.24 -10.10 -15.15
N GLU A 105 6.08 -10.13 -16.47
CA GLU A 105 7.15 -9.81 -17.41
C GLU A 105 7.63 -8.36 -17.24
N GLU A 106 6.69 -7.43 -17.16
CA GLU A 106 6.97 -6.01 -16.95
C GLU A 106 7.49 -5.73 -15.52
N VAL A 107 6.95 -6.41 -14.51
CA VAL A 107 7.50 -6.36 -13.14
C VAL A 107 8.97 -6.77 -13.13
N ASN A 108 9.34 -7.83 -13.84
CA ASN A 108 10.72 -8.28 -13.93
C ASN A 108 11.60 -7.27 -14.69
N ARG A 109 11.11 -6.67 -15.78
CA ARG A 109 11.82 -5.61 -16.51
C ARG A 109 12.13 -4.43 -15.59
N LEU A 110 11.11 -3.87 -14.97
CA LEU A 110 11.21 -2.71 -14.08
C LEU A 110 12.11 -2.99 -12.86
N SER A 111 12.01 -4.18 -12.29
CA SER A 111 12.79 -4.56 -11.10
C SER A 111 14.28 -4.80 -11.38
N ASN A 112 14.67 -4.93 -12.63
CA ASN A 112 16.07 -5.09 -13.03
C ASN A 112 16.78 -3.76 -13.32
N LEU A 113 16.04 -2.64 -13.35
CA LEU A 113 16.60 -1.30 -13.47
C LEU A 113 17.49 -1.00 -12.26
N LYS A 114 18.58 -0.25 -12.48
CA LYS A 114 19.58 0.05 -11.43
C LYS A 114 19.95 1.54 -11.43
N GLY A 115 20.48 1.98 -10.29
CA GLY A 115 20.90 3.38 -10.13
C GLY A 115 19.74 4.35 -10.34
N ALA A 116 19.92 5.37 -11.14
CA ALA A 116 18.89 6.38 -11.40
C ALA A 116 17.65 5.81 -12.13
N GLU A 117 17.82 4.76 -12.92
CA GLU A 117 16.71 4.17 -13.71
C GLU A 117 15.67 3.48 -12.84
N ILE A 118 16.00 2.99 -11.63
CA ILE A 118 15.02 2.37 -10.72
C ILE A 118 13.92 3.35 -10.31
N ASN A 119 14.17 4.66 -10.44
CA ASN A 119 13.15 5.66 -10.20
C ASN A 119 11.96 5.56 -11.17
N GLU A 120 12.17 5.04 -12.38
CA GLU A 120 11.08 4.72 -13.31
C GLU A 120 10.15 3.66 -12.69
N ALA A 121 10.72 2.58 -12.18
CA ALA A 121 9.95 1.51 -11.53
C ALA A 121 9.17 2.02 -10.30
N LYS A 122 9.76 2.92 -9.51
CA LYS A 122 9.08 3.54 -8.37
C LYS A 122 7.94 4.47 -8.80
N LYS A 123 8.11 5.23 -9.88
CA LYS A 123 7.05 6.06 -10.46
C LYS A 123 5.87 5.20 -10.90
N VAL A 124 6.16 4.12 -11.63
CA VAL A 124 5.12 3.18 -12.09
C VAL A 124 4.40 2.55 -10.89
N ALA A 125 5.13 2.07 -9.88
CA ALA A 125 4.53 1.51 -8.67
C ALA A 125 3.61 2.51 -7.97
N ALA A 126 4.08 3.73 -7.75
CA ALA A 126 3.31 4.79 -7.10
C ALA A 126 2.05 5.15 -7.88
N LEU A 127 2.16 5.28 -9.21
CA LEU A 127 1.04 5.61 -10.08
C LEU A 127 -0.03 4.49 -10.04
N GLU A 128 0.36 3.25 -10.25
CA GLU A 128 -0.57 2.11 -10.32
C GLU A 128 -1.27 1.85 -8.96
N ILE A 129 -0.54 1.97 -7.85
CA ILE A 129 -1.13 1.78 -6.53
C ILE A 129 -2.07 2.96 -6.19
N THR A 130 -1.69 4.19 -6.50
CA THR A 130 -2.55 5.35 -6.28
C THR A 130 -3.80 5.30 -7.16
N LYS A 131 -3.66 4.88 -8.41
CA LYS A 131 -4.77 4.65 -9.35
C LYS A 131 -5.77 3.60 -8.82
N LEU A 132 -5.26 2.53 -8.23
CA LEU A 132 -6.09 1.47 -7.66
C LEU A 132 -6.94 1.96 -6.48
N ILE A 133 -6.42 2.86 -5.65
CA ILE A 133 -7.06 3.31 -4.41
C ILE A 133 -7.87 4.61 -4.60
N HIS A 134 -7.32 5.58 -5.31
CA HIS A 134 -7.89 6.92 -5.43
C HIS A 134 -8.46 7.24 -6.84
N GLY A 135 -8.31 6.31 -7.78
CA GLY A 135 -8.73 6.50 -9.16
C GLY A 135 -7.64 7.13 -10.04
N GLU A 136 -7.86 7.04 -11.35
CA GLU A 136 -6.87 7.43 -12.36
C GLU A 136 -6.59 8.93 -12.36
N GLU A 137 -7.64 9.75 -12.26
CA GLU A 137 -7.54 11.20 -12.28
C GLU A 137 -6.67 11.73 -11.12
N GLU A 138 -6.92 11.28 -9.90
CA GLU A 138 -6.16 11.69 -8.72
C GLU A 138 -4.72 11.17 -8.75
N ALA A 139 -4.49 9.98 -9.30
CA ALA A 139 -3.16 9.43 -9.46
C ALA A 139 -2.32 10.25 -10.44
N ILE A 140 -2.89 10.67 -11.57
CA ILE A 140 -2.22 11.53 -12.56
C ILE A 140 -1.91 12.89 -11.96
N LYS A 141 -2.87 13.53 -11.28
CA LYS A 141 -2.63 14.82 -10.58
C LYS A 141 -1.50 14.72 -9.55
N ALA A 142 -1.48 13.64 -8.77
CA ALA A 142 -0.43 13.40 -7.78
C ALA A 142 0.94 13.22 -8.43
N ALA A 143 1.01 12.49 -9.53
CA ALA A 143 2.25 12.28 -10.28
C ALA A 143 2.78 13.57 -10.91
N GLU A 144 1.92 14.37 -11.54
CA GLU A 144 2.27 15.66 -12.12
C GLU A 144 2.75 16.66 -11.06
N ALA A 145 2.05 16.74 -9.92
CA ALA A 145 2.46 17.56 -8.80
C ALA A 145 3.85 17.17 -8.28
N ALA A 146 4.12 15.87 -8.18
CA ALA A 146 5.43 15.36 -7.77
C ALA A 146 6.53 15.71 -8.78
N GLU A 147 6.26 15.67 -10.07
CA GLU A 147 7.25 16.02 -11.10
C GLU A 147 7.53 17.51 -11.15
N ASN A 148 6.50 18.34 -11.02
CA ASN A 148 6.64 19.81 -11.04
C ASN A 148 7.50 20.33 -9.87
N LEU A 149 7.41 19.72 -8.70
CA LEU A 149 8.24 20.04 -7.54
C LEU A 149 9.74 19.83 -7.80
N PHE A 150 10.11 18.81 -8.54
CA PHE A 150 11.51 18.49 -8.82
C PHE A 150 12.07 19.15 -10.09
N SER A 151 11.20 19.58 -11.00
CA SER A 151 11.62 20.25 -12.24
C SER A 151 11.85 21.76 -12.10
N GLY A 152 11.53 22.35 -10.95
CA GLY A 152 11.70 23.79 -10.69
C GLY A 152 10.74 24.68 -11.48
N ASN A 153 9.75 24.13 -12.16
CA ASN A 153 8.85 24.85 -13.08
C ASN A 153 7.53 25.30 -12.44
N GLY A 154 7.57 25.84 -11.23
CA GLY A 154 6.42 26.56 -10.68
C GLY A 154 5.68 25.84 -9.55
N VAL A 155 4.81 26.59 -8.91
CA VAL A 155 3.93 26.12 -7.83
C VAL A 155 2.79 25.32 -8.47
N ALA A 156 2.71 24.03 -8.18
CA ALA A 156 1.58 23.22 -8.61
C ALA A 156 0.32 23.65 -7.81
N GLU A 157 -0.81 23.81 -8.47
CA GLU A 157 -2.08 24.23 -7.84
C GLU A 157 -2.53 23.32 -6.68
N ASN A 158 -1.99 22.08 -6.62
CA ASN A 158 -2.32 21.06 -5.62
C ASN A 158 -1.19 20.84 -4.58
N MET A 159 -0.24 21.76 -4.43
CA MET A 159 0.76 21.65 -3.37
C MET A 159 0.14 21.95 -2.00
N PRO A 160 0.50 21.17 -0.97
CA PRO A 160 0.21 21.58 0.39
C PRO A 160 0.75 23.00 0.63
N SER A 161 -0.12 23.92 1.03
CA SER A 161 0.25 25.31 1.28
C SER A 161 -0.15 25.69 2.70
N THR A 162 0.72 26.44 3.37
CA THR A 162 0.44 27.03 4.67
C THR A 162 0.36 28.54 4.51
N GLN A 163 -0.72 29.14 4.97
CA GLN A 163 -0.87 30.58 4.98
C GLN A 163 -0.05 31.18 6.13
N ILE A 164 0.79 32.14 5.81
CA ILE A 164 1.64 32.81 6.79
C ILE A 164 1.08 34.24 6.98
N ASP A 165 0.71 34.60 8.22
CA ASP A 165 0.13 35.90 8.56
C ASP A 165 1.18 37.03 8.72
N SER A 166 2.47 36.72 8.56
CA SER A 166 3.56 37.67 8.69
C SER A 166 4.42 37.76 7.43
N SER A 167 4.99 38.89 7.17
CA SER A 167 5.93 39.11 6.05
C SER A 167 7.30 38.46 6.24
N THR A 168 7.58 37.94 7.42
CA THR A 168 8.84 37.26 7.79
C THR A 168 8.53 36.06 8.66
N ILE A 169 9.16 34.93 8.35
CA ILE A 169 9.09 33.68 9.14
C ILE A 169 10.50 33.22 9.45
N SER A 170 10.70 32.67 10.64
CA SER A 170 11.96 32.00 10.99
C SER A 170 12.13 30.72 10.15
N ILE A 171 13.38 30.40 9.79
CA ILE A 171 13.67 29.15 9.07
C ILE A 171 13.19 27.93 9.86
N LEU A 172 13.28 27.95 11.19
CA LEU A 172 12.81 26.86 12.03
C LEU A 172 11.29 26.71 11.97
N ASP A 173 10.54 27.82 11.96
CA ASP A 173 9.08 27.80 11.87
C ASP A 173 8.58 27.43 10.46
N ALA A 174 9.42 27.63 9.44
CA ALA A 174 9.11 27.26 8.06
C ALA A 174 9.36 25.77 7.77
N LEU A 175 10.08 25.06 8.65
CA LEU A 175 10.45 23.65 8.49
C LEU A 175 9.60 22.69 9.35
N VAL A 176 8.68 23.22 10.14
CA VAL A 176 7.72 22.48 10.97
C VAL A 176 6.36 22.46 10.32
#